data_c9e854183baca9c4bd816570bea0179c
#
_entry.id   c9e854183baca9c4bd816570bea0179c
#
_cell.length_a   1.000
_cell.length_b   1.000
_cell.length_c   1.000
_cell.angle_alpha   90.00
_cell.angle_beta   90.00
_cell.angle_gamma   90.00
#
_symmetry.space_group_name_H-M   'P 1'
#
loop_
_entity.id
_entity.type
_entity.pdbx_description
1 polymer ?
#
loop_
_entity_poly.entity_id
_entity_poly.type
_entity_poly.pdbx_seq_one_letter_code
_entity_poly.pdbx_strand_id
1 'polypeptide(L)'
;STYNSYANSLFRDNALALGYEPEAALLTDSSAYQLAKKVVLNFGNELGVQLDEVDLTLKTAIDGVLKLAAELNDNLATGEDVAAVIAELKRQIAAVPTKKEKLAATHADFFAGAFKTEVLVLLAEQYRREKLLQGYVDYSDQVALAERAVREIDSLRDTERELHKIVLLDEYQDTSYLQTSFLRALYADHPVFAVGDPNQSIYGWRGASATNLNEYVETFSTDKAKPVTQLKLSTSWR
;
A
#
# COMPACT_ATOMS: atom_id res chain seq x y z
N SER A 1 12.21 -2.96 -18.07
CA SER A 1 11.95 -1.94 -17.04
C SER A 1 11.76 -2.59 -15.67
N THR A 2 11.94 -1.83 -14.58
CA THR A 2 11.52 -2.27 -13.25
C THR A 2 10.01 -2.11 -13.10
N TYR A 3 9.39 -2.85 -12.15
CA TYR A 3 7.95 -2.71 -11.86
C TYR A 3 7.55 -1.25 -11.57
N ASN A 4 8.34 -0.56 -10.74
CA ASN A 4 8.05 0.84 -10.40
C ASN A 4 8.24 1.80 -11.59
N SER A 5 9.25 1.59 -12.45
CA SER A 5 9.43 2.47 -13.62
C SER A 5 8.33 2.28 -14.65
N TYR A 6 7.82 1.06 -14.81
CA TYR A 6 6.68 0.79 -15.67
C TYR A 6 5.39 1.42 -15.10
N ALA A 7 5.12 1.24 -13.82
CA ALA A 7 3.99 1.87 -13.17
C ALA A 7 4.04 3.40 -13.24
N ASN A 8 5.23 4.00 -13.03
CA ASN A 8 5.39 5.45 -13.15
C ASN A 8 5.12 5.97 -14.56
N SER A 9 5.58 5.25 -15.60
CA SER A 9 5.27 5.63 -16.99
C SER A 9 3.76 5.60 -17.22
N LEU A 10 3.10 4.52 -16.84
CA LEU A 10 1.66 4.37 -16.99
C LEU A 10 0.87 5.44 -16.21
N PHE A 11 1.28 5.74 -14.98
CA PHE A 11 0.69 6.83 -14.20
C PHE A 11 0.84 8.17 -14.91
N ARG A 12 2.05 8.54 -15.35
CA ARG A 12 2.31 9.83 -16.00
C ARG A 12 1.51 10.02 -17.27
N ASP A 13 1.42 8.98 -18.10
CA ASP A 13 0.69 9.02 -19.36
C ASP A 13 -0.83 9.21 -19.12
N ASN A 14 -1.33 8.85 -17.95
CA ASN A 14 -2.75 8.92 -17.57
C ASN A 14 -3.05 9.87 -16.40
N ALA A 15 -2.07 10.66 -15.95
CA ALA A 15 -2.16 11.47 -14.75
C ALA A 15 -3.35 12.46 -14.78
N LEU A 16 -3.56 13.14 -15.91
CA LEU A 16 -4.65 14.10 -16.06
C LEU A 16 -6.04 13.47 -15.89
N ALA A 17 -6.22 12.23 -16.37
CA ALA A 17 -7.47 11.51 -16.19
C ALA A 17 -7.75 11.17 -14.71
N LEU A 18 -6.71 11.06 -13.90
CA LEU A 18 -6.79 10.82 -12.46
C LEU A 18 -6.84 12.11 -11.62
N GLY A 19 -6.77 13.29 -12.26
CA GLY A 19 -6.73 14.57 -11.57
C GLY A 19 -5.36 14.97 -11.02
N TYR A 20 -4.28 14.42 -11.60
CA TYR A 20 -2.89 14.71 -11.23
C TYR A 20 -2.14 15.44 -12.34
N GLU A 21 -1.10 16.16 -11.96
CA GLU A 21 -0.16 16.72 -12.92
C GLU A 21 0.79 15.63 -13.45
N PRO A 22 1.01 15.52 -14.78
CA PRO A 22 1.94 14.54 -15.35
C PRO A 22 3.38 14.71 -14.84
N GLU A 23 3.76 15.95 -14.53
CA GLU A 23 5.06 16.35 -14.01
C GLU A 23 5.13 16.37 -12.48
N ALA A 24 4.24 15.63 -11.80
CA ALA A 24 4.27 15.52 -10.34
C ALA A 24 5.68 15.20 -9.84
N ALA A 25 6.17 16.02 -8.89
CA ALA A 25 7.53 15.91 -8.39
C ALA A 25 7.68 14.74 -7.41
N LEU A 26 8.79 14.00 -7.52
CA LEU A 26 9.08 12.94 -6.57
C LEU A 26 9.42 13.54 -5.20
N LEU A 27 8.68 13.14 -4.18
CA LEU A 27 8.87 13.59 -2.81
C LEU A 27 10.10 12.90 -2.20
N THR A 28 11.09 13.71 -1.81
CA THR A 28 12.27 13.20 -1.09
C THR A 28 11.94 12.97 0.39
N ASP A 29 12.72 12.12 1.08
CA ASP A 29 12.53 11.85 2.51
C ASP A 29 12.52 13.13 3.35
N SER A 30 13.41 14.08 3.04
CA SER A 30 13.46 15.37 3.74
C SER A 30 12.19 16.21 3.51
N SER A 31 11.69 16.25 2.27
CA SER A 31 10.47 16.97 1.93
C SER A 31 9.24 16.29 2.52
N ALA A 32 9.21 14.95 2.51
CA ALA A 32 8.17 14.16 3.16
C ALA A 32 8.08 14.46 4.66
N TYR A 33 9.23 14.47 5.35
CA TYR A 33 9.30 14.82 6.76
C TYR A 33 8.79 16.24 7.04
N GLN A 34 9.19 17.24 6.23
CA GLN A 34 8.73 18.62 6.40
C GLN A 34 7.22 18.77 6.15
N LEU A 35 6.68 18.08 5.15
CA LEU A 35 5.27 18.07 4.85
C LEU A 35 4.47 17.41 5.99
N ALA A 36 4.90 16.24 6.46
CA ALA A 36 4.27 15.55 7.59
C ALA A 36 4.33 16.40 8.87
N LYS A 37 5.47 17.06 9.14
CA LYS A 37 5.60 17.97 10.26
C LYS A 37 4.60 19.14 10.19
N LYS A 38 4.45 19.74 9.00
CA LYS A 38 3.47 20.82 8.78
C LYS A 38 2.05 20.33 9.06
N VAL A 39 1.69 19.14 8.54
CA VAL A 39 0.38 18.53 8.77
C VAL A 39 0.14 18.29 10.26
N VAL A 40 1.08 17.64 10.95
CA VAL A 40 0.96 17.33 12.38
C VAL A 40 0.77 18.61 13.22
N LEU A 41 1.53 19.68 12.93
CA LEU A 41 1.44 20.94 13.69
C LEU A 41 0.15 21.70 13.41
N ASN A 42 -0.32 21.75 12.18
CA ASN A 42 -1.51 22.51 11.81
C ASN A 42 -2.79 21.75 12.16
N PHE A 43 -2.85 20.46 11.83
CA PHE A 43 -4.06 19.65 11.97
C PHE A 43 -4.37 19.29 13.42
N GLY A 44 -3.34 19.12 14.26
CA GLY A 44 -3.53 18.93 15.70
C GLY A 44 -4.27 20.13 16.35
N ASN A 45 -3.99 21.34 15.86
CA ASN A 45 -4.68 22.56 16.31
C ASN A 45 -6.13 22.65 15.79
N GLU A 46 -6.39 22.17 14.57
CA GLU A 46 -7.73 22.18 13.95
C GLU A 46 -8.68 21.17 14.58
N LEU A 47 -8.18 20.00 14.93
CA LEU A 47 -8.97 18.94 15.59
C LEU A 47 -9.21 19.19 17.07
N GLY A 48 -8.50 20.15 17.70
CA GLY A 48 -8.55 20.38 19.14
C GLY A 48 -7.96 19.23 19.97
N VAL A 49 -7.25 18.27 19.33
CA VAL A 49 -6.55 17.18 20.01
C VAL A 49 -5.10 17.56 20.20
N GLN A 50 -4.67 17.67 21.45
CA GLN A 50 -3.26 17.88 21.76
C GLN A 50 -2.50 16.55 21.66
N LEU A 51 -1.30 16.59 21.07
CA LEU A 51 -0.47 15.37 20.94
C LEU A 51 -0.17 14.72 22.31
N ASP A 52 -0.07 15.53 23.36
CA ASP A 52 0.16 15.06 24.73
C ASP A 52 -1.04 14.25 25.26
N GLU A 53 -2.25 14.54 24.83
CA GLU A 53 -3.46 13.80 25.23
C GLU A 53 -3.48 12.38 24.68
N VAL A 54 -2.76 12.16 23.58
CA VAL A 54 -2.62 10.83 22.93
C VAL A 54 -1.24 10.21 23.18
N ASP A 55 -0.46 10.76 24.11
CA ASP A 55 0.91 10.29 24.43
C ASP A 55 1.77 10.16 23.16
N LEU A 56 1.78 11.20 22.32
CA LEU A 56 2.59 11.31 21.12
C LEU A 56 3.54 12.51 21.21
N THR A 57 4.82 12.26 21.06
CA THR A 57 5.76 13.35 20.78
C THR A 57 5.63 13.80 19.33
N LEU A 58 6.03 15.03 19.00
CA LEU A 58 6.02 15.53 17.63
C LEU A 58 6.76 14.57 16.67
N LYS A 59 7.92 14.05 17.10
CA LYS A 59 8.70 13.12 16.31
C LYS A 59 7.95 11.80 16.07
N THR A 60 7.41 11.19 17.11
CA THR A 60 6.67 9.93 16.98
C THR A 60 5.39 10.08 16.15
N ALA A 61 4.74 11.24 16.21
CA ALA A 61 3.58 11.55 15.36
C ALA A 61 4.00 11.64 13.88
N ILE A 62 5.09 12.38 13.56
CA ILE A 62 5.59 12.49 12.19
C ILE A 62 5.99 11.13 11.63
N ASP A 63 6.80 10.36 12.37
CA ASP A 63 7.24 9.03 11.96
C ASP A 63 6.04 8.08 11.76
N GLY A 64 5.04 8.16 12.66
CA GLY A 64 3.79 7.40 12.56
C GLY A 64 2.95 7.76 11.34
N VAL A 65 2.82 9.05 11.03
CA VAL A 65 2.10 9.53 9.83
C VAL A 65 2.76 9.04 8.55
N LEU A 66 4.08 9.18 8.43
CA LEU A 66 4.81 8.74 7.24
C LEU A 66 4.70 7.24 7.04
N LYS A 67 4.91 6.47 8.12
CA LYS A 67 4.78 5.01 8.07
C LYS A 67 3.37 4.58 7.70
N LEU A 68 2.35 5.15 8.35
CA LEU A 68 0.96 4.76 8.11
C LEU A 68 0.50 5.14 6.70
N ALA A 69 0.89 6.31 6.19
CA ALA A 69 0.59 6.72 4.82
C ALA A 69 1.19 5.76 3.79
N ALA A 70 2.43 5.30 4.00
CA ALA A 70 3.06 4.30 3.15
C ALA A 70 2.33 2.94 3.23
N GLU A 71 2.03 2.46 4.44
CA GLU A 71 1.32 1.19 4.65
C GLU A 71 -0.09 1.20 4.01
N LEU A 72 -0.82 2.31 4.09
CA LEU A 72 -2.12 2.46 3.44
C LEU A 72 -1.99 2.33 1.92
N ASN A 73 -0.99 2.96 1.31
CA ASN A 73 -0.74 2.83 -0.13
C ASN A 73 -0.29 1.41 -0.51
N ASP A 74 0.69 0.86 0.20
CA ASP A 74 1.28 -0.45 -0.11
C ASP A 74 0.27 -1.59 -0.01
N ASN A 75 -0.78 -1.40 0.81
CA ASN A 75 -1.87 -2.36 0.99
C ASN A 75 -3.17 -1.96 0.26
N LEU A 76 -3.18 -0.87 -0.53
CA LEU A 76 -4.38 -0.32 -1.18
C LEU A 76 -5.54 -0.11 -0.20
N ALA A 77 -5.21 0.24 1.04
CA ALA A 77 -6.16 0.46 2.13
C ALA A 77 -6.47 1.95 2.30
N THR A 78 -7.63 2.23 2.86
CA THR A 78 -8.09 3.57 3.21
C THR A 78 -8.09 3.77 4.73
N GLY A 79 -8.16 5.02 5.17
CA GLY A 79 -8.38 5.32 6.58
C GLY A 79 -9.70 4.74 7.11
N GLU A 80 -10.73 4.65 6.25
CA GLU A 80 -12.02 4.06 6.58
C GLU A 80 -11.90 2.55 6.87
N ASP A 81 -11.10 1.82 6.09
CA ASP A 81 -10.83 0.40 6.33
C ASP A 81 -10.19 0.17 7.70
N VAL A 82 -9.20 1.00 8.04
CA VAL A 82 -8.53 0.93 9.36
C VAL A 82 -9.51 1.27 10.48
N ALA A 83 -10.31 2.32 10.31
CA ALA A 83 -11.33 2.72 11.29
C ALA A 83 -12.38 1.60 11.52
N ALA A 84 -12.81 0.93 10.45
CA ALA A 84 -13.74 -0.20 10.54
C ALA A 84 -13.15 -1.37 11.35
N VAL A 85 -11.89 -1.72 11.11
CA VAL A 85 -11.19 -2.77 11.86
C VAL A 85 -11.04 -2.38 13.35
N ILE A 86 -10.65 -1.12 13.63
CA ILE A 86 -10.52 -0.64 15.01
C ILE A 86 -11.88 -0.68 15.73
N ALA A 87 -12.95 -0.24 15.07
CA ALA A 87 -14.30 -0.27 15.64
C ALA A 87 -14.75 -1.70 15.99
N GLU A 88 -14.50 -2.66 15.11
CA GLU A 88 -14.81 -4.07 15.35
C GLU A 88 -13.97 -4.65 16.51
N LEU A 89 -12.68 -4.37 16.54
CA LEU A 89 -11.81 -4.80 17.66
C LEU A 89 -12.24 -4.17 18.98
N LYS A 90 -12.59 -2.89 19.02
CA LYS A 90 -13.13 -2.21 20.20
C LYS A 90 -14.41 -2.92 20.69
N ARG A 91 -15.31 -3.28 19.76
CA ARG A 91 -16.56 -4.00 20.07
C ARG A 91 -16.27 -5.37 20.68
N GLN A 92 -15.35 -6.14 20.08
CA GLN A 92 -14.99 -7.48 20.56
C GLN A 92 -14.36 -7.42 21.95
N ILE A 93 -13.43 -6.51 22.17
CA ILE A 93 -12.73 -6.36 23.46
C ILE A 93 -13.69 -5.87 24.55
N ALA A 94 -14.58 -4.92 24.24
CA ALA A 94 -15.58 -4.45 25.18
C ALA A 94 -16.55 -5.57 25.65
N ALA A 95 -16.76 -6.59 24.82
CA ALA A 95 -17.59 -7.75 25.15
C ALA A 95 -16.91 -8.74 26.11
N VAL A 96 -15.58 -8.65 26.31
CA VAL A 96 -14.84 -9.55 27.21
C VAL A 96 -14.98 -9.10 28.66
N PRO A 97 -15.51 -9.93 29.59
CA PRO A 97 -15.69 -9.56 30.97
C PRO A 97 -14.37 -9.30 31.71
N THR A 98 -14.22 -8.12 32.29
CA THR A 98 -13.01 -7.69 33.02
C THR A 98 -13.12 -7.92 34.52
N LYS A 99 -13.21 -9.17 34.97
CA LYS A 99 -13.27 -9.48 36.39
C LYS A 99 -11.95 -9.40 37.15
N LYS A 100 -10.82 -9.29 36.43
CA LYS A 100 -9.47 -9.22 37.00
C LYS A 100 -8.84 -7.87 36.66
N GLU A 101 -8.24 -7.22 37.66
CA GLU A 101 -7.61 -5.90 37.54
C GLU A 101 -6.57 -5.83 36.39
N LYS A 102 -5.74 -6.86 36.24
CA LYS A 102 -4.77 -6.96 35.15
C LYS A 102 -5.43 -6.94 33.76
N LEU A 103 -6.60 -7.59 33.61
CA LEU A 103 -7.32 -7.59 32.34
C LEU A 103 -7.95 -6.24 32.05
N ALA A 104 -8.43 -5.54 33.08
CA ALA A 104 -8.95 -4.17 32.95
C ALA A 104 -7.86 -3.19 32.49
N ALA A 105 -6.63 -3.30 33.03
CA ALA A 105 -5.49 -2.50 32.58
C ALA A 105 -5.18 -2.76 31.10
N THR A 106 -5.10 -4.04 30.69
CA THR A 106 -4.86 -4.40 29.27
C THR A 106 -5.94 -3.86 28.33
N HIS A 107 -7.21 -3.82 28.77
CA HIS A 107 -8.28 -3.19 27.98
C HIS A 107 -8.07 -1.68 27.85
N ALA A 108 -7.72 -1.00 28.95
CA ALA A 108 -7.46 0.44 28.93
C ALA A 108 -6.31 0.77 27.97
N ASP A 109 -5.21 0.02 28.02
CA ASP A 109 -4.05 0.16 27.13
C ASP A 109 -4.45 -0.04 25.65
N PHE A 110 -5.30 -1.03 25.37
CA PHE A 110 -5.81 -1.25 24.01
C PHE A 110 -6.62 -0.06 23.52
N PHE A 111 -7.56 0.46 24.31
CA PHE A 111 -8.40 1.59 23.90
C PHE A 111 -7.58 2.86 23.71
N ALA A 112 -6.58 3.10 24.55
CA ALA A 112 -5.63 4.21 24.38
C ALA A 112 -4.82 4.07 23.08
N GLY A 113 -4.30 2.86 22.80
CA GLY A 113 -3.59 2.57 21.55
C GLY A 113 -4.48 2.69 20.31
N ALA A 114 -5.73 2.24 20.38
CA ALA A 114 -6.71 2.37 19.32
C ALA A 114 -7.02 3.85 19.02
N PHE A 115 -7.21 4.68 20.05
CA PHE A 115 -7.43 6.11 19.88
C PHE A 115 -6.21 6.82 19.27
N LYS A 116 -5.00 6.47 19.71
CA LYS A 116 -3.75 6.95 19.11
C LYS A 116 -3.67 6.61 17.61
N THR A 117 -4.06 5.38 17.24
CA THR A 117 -4.07 4.94 15.84
C THR A 117 -5.11 5.72 15.03
N GLU A 118 -6.31 5.96 15.56
CA GLU A 118 -7.35 6.76 14.90
C GLU A 118 -6.85 8.19 14.59
N VAL A 119 -6.17 8.82 15.53
CA VAL A 119 -5.57 10.15 15.33
C VAL A 119 -4.49 10.11 14.24
N LEU A 120 -3.62 9.10 14.25
CA LEU A 120 -2.59 8.93 13.22
C LEU A 120 -3.19 8.66 11.84
N VAL A 121 -4.31 7.94 11.74
CA VAL A 121 -5.03 7.72 10.47
C VAL A 121 -5.53 9.05 9.90
N LEU A 122 -6.16 9.89 10.72
CA LEU A 122 -6.63 11.21 10.27
C LEU A 122 -5.48 12.09 9.78
N LEU A 123 -4.37 12.10 10.50
CA LEU A 123 -3.16 12.84 10.12
C LEU A 123 -2.53 12.27 8.83
N ALA A 124 -2.50 10.95 8.66
CA ALA A 124 -1.97 10.30 7.46
C ALA A 124 -2.84 10.61 6.22
N GLU A 125 -4.17 10.61 6.37
CA GLU A 125 -5.09 11.01 5.29
C GLU A 125 -4.92 12.49 4.92
N GLN A 126 -4.73 13.37 5.90
CA GLN A 126 -4.45 14.77 5.63
C GLN A 126 -3.09 14.95 4.95
N TYR A 127 -2.06 14.21 5.37
CA TYR A 127 -0.75 14.21 4.72
C TYR A 127 -0.85 13.77 3.25
N ARG A 128 -1.59 12.71 2.95
CA ARG A 128 -1.82 12.23 1.58
C ARG A 128 -2.51 13.30 0.74
N ARG A 129 -3.51 13.99 1.31
CA ARG A 129 -4.24 15.08 0.65
C ARG A 129 -3.35 16.29 0.38
N GLU A 130 -2.56 16.72 1.37
CA GLU A 130 -1.60 17.82 1.20
C GLU A 130 -0.51 17.51 0.17
N LYS A 131 -0.04 16.26 0.13
CA LYS A 131 0.91 15.76 -0.86
C LYS A 131 0.36 15.94 -2.28
N LEU A 132 -0.88 15.49 -2.51
CA LEU A 132 -1.58 15.68 -3.78
C LEU A 132 -1.74 17.16 -4.16
N LEU A 133 -2.23 18.00 -3.24
CA LEU A 133 -2.45 19.43 -3.48
C LEU A 133 -1.17 20.19 -3.84
N GLN A 134 -0.02 19.71 -3.39
CA GLN A 134 1.29 20.30 -3.71
C GLN A 134 1.96 19.66 -4.94
N GLY A 135 1.27 18.75 -5.65
CA GLY A 135 1.80 18.09 -6.85
C GLY A 135 2.95 17.13 -6.56
N TYR A 136 2.98 16.53 -5.37
CA TYR A 136 3.99 15.54 -5.01
C TYR A 136 3.47 14.11 -5.09
N VAL A 137 4.36 13.20 -5.48
CA VAL A 137 4.15 11.73 -5.42
C VAL A 137 5.40 11.07 -4.86
N ASP A 138 5.23 9.97 -4.16
CA ASP A 138 6.33 9.06 -3.80
C ASP A 138 6.29 7.78 -4.65
N TYR A 139 7.23 6.86 -4.43
CA TYR A 139 7.31 5.62 -5.22
C TYR A 139 6.10 4.72 -5.04
N SER A 140 5.53 4.67 -3.85
CA SER A 140 4.33 3.90 -3.56
C SER A 140 3.09 4.50 -4.24
N ASP A 141 2.98 5.85 -4.21
CA ASP A 141 1.92 6.54 -4.95
C ASP A 141 1.95 6.23 -6.44
N GLN A 142 3.13 6.22 -7.07
CA GLN A 142 3.24 5.95 -8.50
C GLN A 142 2.61 4.60 -8.89
N VAL A 143 2.85 3.57 -8.08
CA VAL A 143 2.27 2.24 -8.32
C VAL A 143 0.78 2.21 -7.98
N ALA A 144 0.36 2.81 -6.87
CA ALA A 144 -1.05 2.87 -6.46
C ALA A 144 -1.90 3.66 -7.47
N LEU A 145 -1.37 4.77 -7.98
CA LEU A 145 -2.05 5.57 -8.99
C LEU A 145 -2.09 4.88 -10.37
N ALA A 146 -1.05 4.14 -10.73
CA ALA A 146 -1.08 3.31 -11.93
C ALA A 146 -2.12 2.19 -11.81
N GLU A 147 -2.21 1.53 -10.65
CA GLU A 147 -3.23 0.52 -10.38
C GLU A 147 -4.64 1.11 -10.46
N ARG A 148 -4.83 2.29 -9.89
CA ARG A 148 -6.09 3.03 -9.96
C ARG A 148 -6.43 3.43 -11.41
N ALA A 149 -5.45 3.88 -12.21
CA ALA A 149 -5.67 4.19 -13.62
C ALA A 149 -6.21 2.99 -14.40
N VAL A 150 -5.66 1.81 -14.16
CA VAL A 150 -6.11 0.56 -14.82
C VAL A 150 -7.55 0.22 -14.43
N ARG A 151 -7.98 0.55 -13.23
CA ARG A 151 -9.36 0.30 -12.77
C ARG A 151 -10.37 1.32 -13.27
N GLU A 152 -9.97 2.58 -13.37
CA GLU A 152 -10.87 3.70 -13.70
C GLU A 152 -10.92 4.02 -15.19
N ILE A 153 -9.89 3.64 -15.97
CA ILE A 153 -9.81 3.92 -17.41
C ILE A 153 -10.04 2.63 -18.19
N ASP A 154 -11.26 2.41 -18.65
CA ASP A 154 -11.72 1.16 -19.28
C ASP A 154 -10.83 0.66 -20.43
N SER A 155 -10.31 1.58 -21.27
CA SER A 155 -9.51 1.22 -22.45
C SER A 155 -8.03 0.95 -22.12
N LEU A 156 -7.56 1.35 -20.94
CA LEU A 156 -6.12 1.31 -20.61
C LEU A 156 -5.60 -0.13 -20.57
N ARG A 157 -6.33 -1.01 -19.91
CA ARG A 157 -5.99 -2.43 -19.84
C ARG A 157 -5.88 -3.09 -21.21
N ASP A 158 -6.83 -2.80 -22.08
CA ASP A 158 -6.86 -3.40 -23.41
C ASP A 158 -5.72 -2.85 -24.28
N THR A 159 -5.45 -1.56 -24.20
CA THR A 159 -4.30 -0.91 -24.87
C THR A 159 -2.99 -1.54 -24.44
N GLU A 160 -2.76 -1.71 -23.12
CA GLU A 160 -1.54 -2.31 -22.60
C GLU A 160 -1.38 -3.79 -23.01
N ARG A 161 -2.47 -4.55 -23.09
CA ARG A 161 -2.46 -5.93 -23.59
C ARG A 161 -2.23 -6.03 -25.10
N GLU A 162 -2.63 -5.03 -25.85
CA GLU A 162 -2.29 -4.94 -27.27
C GLU A 162 -0.83 -4.65 -27.51
N LEU A 163 -0.23 -3.78 -26.70
CA LEU A 163 1.19 -3.46 -26.75
C LEU A 163 2.07 -4.63 -26.25
N HIS A 164 1.64 -5.32 -25.21
CA HIS A 164 2.39 -6.37 -24.54
C HIS A 164 1.70 -7.73 -24.68
N LYS A 165 1.88 -8.40 -25.83
CA LYS A 165 1.23 -9.70 -26.12
C LYS A 165 1.67 -10.82 -25.19
N ILE A 166 2.87 -10.75 -24.65
CA ILE A 166 3.44 -11.66 -23.65
C ILE A 166 4.16 -10.82 -22.60
N VAL A 167 3.94 -11.12 -21.34
CA VAL A 167 4.57 -10.44 -20.20
C VAL A 167 5.50 -11.41 -19.48
N LEU A 168 6.74 -10.98 -19.26
CA LEU A 168 7.73 -11.73 -18.48
C LEU A 168 8.01 -10.98 -17.18
N LEU A 169 7.75 -11.62 -16.05
CA LEU A 169 7.98 -11.11 -14.71
C LEU A 169 9.19 -11.83 -14.13
N ASP A 170 10.26 -11.07 -13.90
CA ASP A 170 11.50 -11.60 -13.27
C ASP A 170 11.52 -11.24 -11.79
N GLU A 171 12.19 -12.05 -10.98
CA GLU A 171 12.30 -11.90 -9.52
C GLU A 171 10.91 -11.73 -8.85
N TYR A 172 9.91 -12.49 -9.33
CA TYR A 172 8.53 -12.28 -8.91
C TYR A 172 8.30 -12.52 -7.41
N GLN A 173 9.17 -13.28 -6.73
CA GLN A 173 9.13 -13.47 -5.27
C GLN A 173 9.36 -12.17 -4.48
N ASP A 174 9.95 -11.15 -5.11
CA ASP A 174 10.26 -9.86 -4.47
C ASP A 174 9.21 -8.78 -4.74
N THR A 175 8.09 -9.13 -5.39
CA THR A 175 6.98 -8.20 -5.62
C THR A 175 6.21 -7.92 -4.34
N SER A 176 5.82 -6.65 -4.14
CA SER A 176 4.90 -6.26 -3.05
C SER A 176 3.45 -6.59 -3.40
N TYR A 177 2.57 -6.54 -2.40
CA TYR A 177 1.11 -6.68 -2.62
C TYR A 177 0.60 -5.66 -3.64
N LEU A 178 1.00 -4.40 -3.50
CA LEU A 178 0.63 -3.31 -4.41
C LEU A 178 1.07 -3.59 -5.85
N GLN A 179 2.33 -4.01 -6.05
CA GLN A 179 2.84 -4.37 -7.38
C GLN A 179 2.09 -5.57 -7.97
N THR A 180 1.81 -6.57 -7.16
CA THR A 180 1.03 -7.75 -7.58
C THR A 180 -0.40 -7.37 -7.96
N SER A 181 -1.08 -6.49 -7.19
CA SER A 181 -2.41 -5.98 -7.51
C SER A 181 -2.43 -5.20 -8.82
N PHE A 182 -1.44 -4.32 -9.04
CA PHE A 182 -1.28 -3.57 -10.28
C PHE A 182 -1.09 -4.50 -11.49
N LEU A 183 -0.19 -5.47 -11.39
CA LEU A 183 0.05 -6.43 -12.47
C LEU A 183 -1.17 -7.31 -12.73
N ARG A 184 -1.89 -7.73 -11.69
CA ARG A 184 -3.14 -8.47 -11.82
C ARG A 184 -4.22 -7.65 -12.52
N ALA A 185 -4.39 -6.38 -12.15
CA ALA A 185 -5.38 -5.50 -12.79
C ALA A 185 -5.14 -5.38 -14.30
N LEU A 186 -3.87 -5.33 -14.73
CA LEU A 186 -3.49 -5.29 -16.14
C LEU A 186 -3.62 -6.65 -16.84
N TYR A 187 -3.05 -7.71 -16.24
CA TYR A 187 -2.67 -8.92 -16.95
C TYR A 187 -3.33 -10.21 -16.45
N ALA A 188 -4.37 -10.16 -15.59
CA ALA A 188 -5.14 -11.36 -15.29
C ALA A 188 -5.73 -11.95 -16.60
N ASP A 189 -5.61 -13.27 -16.78
CA ASP A 189 -6.02 -14.03 -17.98
C ASP A 189 -5.30 -13.63 -19.29
N HIS A 190 -4.16 -12.96 -19.17
CA HIS A 190 -3.25 -12.66 -20.28
C HIS A 190 -2.04 -13.61 -20.26
N PRO A 191 -1.32 -13.81 -21.39
CA PRO A 191 -0.09 -14.58 -21.39
C PRO A 191 1.01 -13.96 -20.53
N VAL A 192 1.11 -14.42 -19.28
CA VAL A 192 2.10 -13.97 -18.28
C VAL A 192 3.02 -15.14 -17.92
N PHE A 193 4.29 -14.87 -17.84
CA PHE A 193 5.32 -15.80 -17.42
C PHE A 193 6.09 -15.21 -16.23
N ALA A 194 6.04 -15.84 -15.07
CA ALA A 194 6.77 -15.38 -13.90
C ALA A 194 7.92 -16.34 -13.58
N VAL A 195 9.06 -15.76 -13.25
CA VAL A 195 10.27 -16.47 -12.80
C VAL A 195 10.63 -15.94 -11.42
N GLY A 196 11.00 -16.85 -10.53
CA GLY A 196 11.44 -16.50 -9.19
C GLY A 196 11.81 -17.72 -8.35
N ASP A 197 12.49 -17.49 -7.24
CA ASP A 197 12.84 -18.50 -6.26
C ASP A 197 12.30 -18.07 -4.88
N PRO A 198 11.30 -18.77 -4.31
CA PRO A 198 10.72 -18.40 -3.02
C PRO A 198 11.73 -18.43 -1.87
N ASN A 199 12.85 -19.18 -2.03
CA ASN A 199 13.90 -19.22 -1.02
C ASN A 199 14.87 -18.04 -1.10
N GLN A 200 14.80 -17.23 -2.16
CA GLN A 200 15.61 -16.03 -2.35
C GLN A 200 14.86 -14.71 -2.01
N SER A 201 13.62 -14.78 -1.56
CA SER A 201 12.86 -13.60 -1.12
C SER A 201 13.50 -12.98 0.13
N ILE A 202 14.15 -11.83 -0.04
CA ILE A 202 14.85 -11.11 1.03
C ILE A 202 14.26 -9.74 1.33
N TYR A 203 13.25 -9.31 0.54
CA TYR A 203 12.64 -7.99 0.65
C TYR A 203 11.30 -7.98 1.42
N GLY A 204 11.07 -8.95 2.31
CA GLY A 204 9.86 -8.99 3.15
C GLY A 204 9.63 -7.70 3.96
N TRP A 205 10.70 -7.01 4.35
CA TRP A 205 10.62 -5.72 5.03
C TRP A 205 10.17 -4.56 4.13
N ARG A 206 10.13 -4.76 2.81
CA ARG A 206 9.54 -3.84 1.81
C ARG A 206 8.14 -4.27 1.35
N GLY A 207 7.48 -5.17 2.08
CA GLY A 207 6.17 -5.68 1.71
C GLY A 207 6.19 -6.78 0.65
N ALA A 208 7.37 -7.29 0.26
CA ALA A 208 7.44 -8.47 -0.59
C ALA A 208 6.87 -9.69 0.13
N SER A 209 6.09 -10.50 -0.58
CA SER A 209 5.51 -11.71 -0.04
C SER A 209 6.10 -12.95 -0.71
N ALA A 210 6.78 -13.79 0.08
CA ALA A 210 7.28 -15.08 -0.40
C ALA A 210 6.14 -16.00 -0.87
N THR A 211 4.89 -15.71 -0.52
CA THR A 211 3.70 -16.47 -0.97
C THR A 211 3.28 -16.11 -2.40
N ASN A 212 3.72 -14.98 -2.96
CA ASN A 212 3.32 -14.53 -4.30
C ASN A 212 3.51 -15.58 -5.38
N LEU A 213 4.63 -16.33 -5.36
CA LEU A 213 4.86 -17.43 -6.30
C LEU A 213 3.86 -18.59 -6.12
N ASN A 214 3.48 -18.88 -4.88
CA ASN A 214 2.52 -19.94 -4.59
C ASN A 214 1.09 -19.52 -4.98
N GLU A 215 0.79 -18.23 -4.89
CA GLU A 215 -0.50 -17.63 -5.21
C GLU A 215 -0.59 -17.15 -6.66
N TYR A 216 0.46 -17.39 -7.47
CA TYR A 216 0.53 -16.93 -8.86
C TYR A 216 -0.69 -17.36 -9.69
N VAL A 217 -1.13 -18.61 -9.55
CA VAL A 217 -2.29 -19.14 -10.27
C VAL A 217 -3.55 -18.35 -9.91
N GLU A 218 -3.77 -18.11 -8.63
CA GLU A 218 -4.94 -17.36 -8.14
C GLU A 218 -4.87 -15.88 -8.52
N THR A 219 -3.66 -15.36 -8.66
CA THR A 219 -3.41 -13.96 -9.03
C THR A 219 -3.71 -13.71 -10.50
N PHE A 220 -3.22 -14.56 -11.41
CA PHE A 220 -3.25 -14.31 -12.86
C PHE A 220 -4.25 -15.17 -13.63
N SER A 221 -4.88 -16.17 -13.04
CA SER A 221 -5.91 -16.98 -13.70
C SER A 221 -7.24 -16.84 -12.98
N THR A 222 -8.24 -16.23 -13.65
CA THR A 222 -9.62 -16.21 -13.16
C THR A 222 -10.41 -17.44 -13.63
N ASP A 223 -9.96 -18.06 -14.71
CA ASP A 223 -10.54 -19.29 -15.27
C ASP A 223 -9.79 -20.53 -14.77
N LYS A 224 -10.34 -21.16 -13.73
CA LYS A 224 -9.78 -22.39 -13.14
C LYS A 224 -9.72 -23.59 -14.12
N ALA A 225 -10.39 -23.50 -15.27
CA ALA A 225 -10.32 -24.52 -16.31
C ALA A 225 -9.06 -24.42 -17.18
N LYS A 226 -8.36 -23.28 -17.15
CA LYS A 226 -7.10 -23.10 -17.86
C LYS A 226 -5.93 -23.53 -16.98
N PRO A 227 -5.20 -24.61 -17.32
CA PRO A 227 -4.08 -25.05 -16.52
C PRO A 227 -2.93 -24.05 -16.59
N VAL A 228 -2.42 -23.66 -15.43
CA VAL A 228 -1.14 -22.97 -15.33
C VAL A 228 -0.03 -23.99 -15.26
N THR A 229 0.95 -23.89 -16.17
CA THR A 229 2.09 -24.80 -16.20
C THR A 229 3.18 -24.29 -15.25
N GLN A 230 3.51 -25.08 -14.25
CA GLN A 230 4.64 -24.83 -13.35
C GLN A 230 5.85 -25.67 -13.79
N LEU A 231 6.95 -24.98 -14.08
CA LEU A 231 8.23 -25.61 -14.42
C LEU A 231 9.24 -25.37 -13.28
N LYS A 232 10.11 -26.36 -13.05
CA LYS A 232 11.17 -26.24 -12.05
C LYS A 232 12.54 -26.26 -12.74
N LEU A 233 13.35 -25.26 -12.45
CA LEU A 233 14.76 -25.24 -12.83
C LEU A 233 15.55 -26.02 -11.77
N SER A 234 15.81 -27.32 -12.03
CA SER A 234 16.41 -28.23 -11.05
C SER A 234 17.94 -28.36 -11.16
N THR A 235 18.54 -27.82 -12.22
CA THR A 235 19.98 -27.90 -12.46
C THR A 235 20.62 -26.52 -12.35
N SER A 236 21.57 -26.39 -11.42
CA SER A 236 22.44 -25.22 -11.30
C SER A 236 23.77 -25.47 -11.98
N TRP A 237 24.23 -24.52 -12.77
CA TRP A 237 25.53 -24.56 -13.46
C TRP A 237 26.58 -23.65 -12.77
N ARG A 238 26.33 -23.23 -11.55
CA ARG A 238 27.27 -22.45 -10.72
C ARG A 238 27.90 -23.32 -9.66
#